data_632802ad537483f3d2bace1d83357648
#
_entry.id   632802ad537483f3d2bace1d83357648
#
_cell.length_a   1.000
_cell.length_b   1.000
_cell.length_c   1.000
_cell.angle_alpha   90.00
_cell.angle_beta   90.00
_cell.angle_gamma   90.00
#
_symmetry.space_group_name_H-M   'P 1'
#
loop_
_entity.id
_entity.type
_entity.pdbx_description
1 polymer ?
#
loop_
_entity_poly.entity_id
_entity_poly.type
_entity_poly.pdbx_seq_one_letter_code
_entity_poly.pdbx_strand_id
1 'polypeptide(L)'
;EIAETIPVTGYAGKKDFKVTLPDSWNLDFQTGVNPTTLLTAKVRYVPWSDFDIRPTQYTETTKLRYPQGLPIISYDNDQWSAEVGLGKRVSARLAVSGAVGWDSGAGNPASSLGPIKGYYSLGLGARYNVTPEWSLSLGGKYFKFGDAQAQLPTKDKVGNFDSNDGYALGVKLAYHAK
;
A
#
# COMPACT_ATOMS: atom_id res chain seq x y z
N GLU A 1 20.00 8.21 -4.38
CA GLU A 1 21.16 7.30 -4.21
C GLU A 1 21.25 6.85 -2.76
N ILE A 2 21.39 5.55 -2.53
CA ILE A 2 21.54 4.95 -1.21
C ILE A 2 22.97 4.44 -1.10
N ALA A 3 23.69 4.89 -0.06
CA ALA A 3 25.03 4.42 0.21
C ALA A 3 24.99 3.15 1.06
N GLU A 4 25.66 2.11 0.57
CA GLU A 4 25.77 0.82 1.26
C GLU A 4 27.15 0.69 1.93
N THR A 5 27.14 0.28 3.20
CA THR A 5 28.37 -0.09 3.92
C THR A 5 28.14 -1.44 4.60
N ILE A 6 28.51 -2.52 3.92
CA ILE A 6 28.37 -3.88 4.45
C ILE A 6 29.77 -4.45 4.69
N PRO A 7 30.18 -4.70 5.94
CA PRO A 7 31.43 -5.38 6.23
C PRO A 7 31.24 -6.89 5.99
N VAL A 8 31.48 -7.35 4.78
CA VAL A 8 31.51 -8.76 4.44
C VAL A 8 32.97 -9.19 4.31
N THR A 9 33.33 -10.34 4.83
CA THR A 9 34.68 -10.92 4.77
C THR A 9 35.23 -10.88 3.35
N GLY A 10 36.23 -10.03 3.09
CA GLY A 10 36.87 -9.84 1.80
C GLY A 10 36.40 -8.63 0.97
N TYR A 11 35.31 -7.96 1.35
CA TYR A 11 34.79 -6.77 0.70
C TYR A 11 34.54 -5.66 1.71
N ALA A 12 35.56 -4.92 2.07
CA ALA A 12 35.44 -3.70 2.85
C ALA A 12 35.39 -2.50 1.88
N GLY A 13 34.31 -1.72 1.93
CA GLY A 13 34.19 -0.53 1.10
C GLY A 13 32.79 0.05 1.13
N LYS A 14 32.65 1.25 0.59
CA LYS A 14 31.38 1.95 0.40
C LYS A 14 31.10 1.97 -1.10
N LYS A 15 29.94 1.48 -1.50
CA LYS A 15 29.43 1.56 -2.87
C LYS A 15 28.04 2.14 -2.87
N ASP A 16 27.75 2.97 -3.85
CA ASP A 16 26.43 3.52 -4.09
C ASP A 16 25.67 2.58 -5.03
N PHE A 17 24.38 2.44 -4.79
CA PHE A 17 23.47 1.73 -5.68
C PHE A 17 22.19 2.55 -5.87
N LYS A 18 21.55 2.36 -7.02
CA LYS A 18 20.33 3.08 -7.39
C LYS A 18 19.11 2.20 -7.19
N VAL A 19 18.11 2.73 -6.52
CA VAL A 19 16.79 2.12 -6.42
C VAL A 19 15.80 2.97 -7.21
N THR A 20 15.10 2.34 -8.14
CA THR A 20 14.04 2.99 -8.93
C THR A 20 12.70 2.39 -8.53
N LEU A 21 11.80 3.22 -8.01
CA LEU A 21 10.44 2.80 -7.72
C LEU A 21 9.67 2.57 -9.03
N PRO A 22 8.78 1.57 -9.09
CA PRO A 22 7.98 1.33 -10.27
C PRO A 22 6.97 2.47 -10.49
N ASP A 23 6.62 2.67 -11.75
CA ASP A 23 5.52 3.56 -12.10
C ASP A 23 4.19 3.03 -11.57
N SER A 24 3.21 3.91 -11.42
CA SER A 24 1.85 3.49 -11.06
C SER A 24 0.84 4.10 -12.01
N TRP A 25 -0.17 3.30 -12.38
CA TRP A 25 -1.29 3.72 -13.19
C TRP A 25 -2.52 3.81 -12.30
N ASN A 26 -3.13 5.00 -12.27
CA ASN A 26 -4.29 5.26 -11.43
C ASN A 26 -5.43 5.78 -12.32
N LEU A 27 -6.60 5.16 -12.21
CA LEU A 27 -7.83 5.61 -12.82
C LEU A 27 -8.82 5.96 -11.72
N ASP A 28 -9.20 7.22 -11.65
CA ASP A 28 -10.20 7.72 -10.71
C ASP A 28 -11.46 8.13 -11.49
N PHE A 29 -12.59 7.60 -11.05
CA PHE A 29 -13.90 7.89 -11.59
C PHE A 29 -14.81 8.43 -10.50
N GLN A 30 -15.54 9.50 -10.82
CA GLN A 30 -16.50 10.12 -9.92
C GLN A 30 -17.72 10.60 -10.69
N THR A 31 -18.90 10.26 -10.20
CA THR A 31 -20.16 10.72 -10.81
C THR A 31 -21.22 11.00 -9.75
N GLY A 32 -22.04 12.02 -10.01
CA GLY A 32 -23.26 12.27 -9.27
C GLY A 32 -24.38 11.36 -9.77
N VAL A 33 -24.89 10.49 -8.89
CA VAL A 33 -26.04 9.64 -9.22
C VAL A 33 -27.35 10.46 -9.15
N ASN A 34 -27.38 11.37 -8.18
CA ASN A 34 -28.45 12.36 -8.02
C ASN A 34 -27.88 13.58 -7.24
N PRO A 35 -28.65 14.67 -7.03
CA PRO A 35 -28.14 15.88 -6.38
C PRO A 35 -27.54 15.71 -4.98
N THR A 36 -27.81 14.58 -4.31
CA THR A 36 -27.35 14.29 -2.94
C THR A 36 -26.44 13.08 -2.86
N THR A 37 -26.22 12.36 -3.96
CA THR A 37 -25.48 11.09 -3.95
C THR A 37 -24.35 11.09 -4.96
N LEU A 38 -23.15 10.76 -4.51
CA LEU A 38 -21.92 10.68 -5.27
C LEU A 38 -21.40 9.24 -5.27
N LEU A 39 -21.12 8.73 -6.46
CA LEU A 39 -20.42 7.44 -6.63
C LEU A 39 -18.97 7.73 -7.02
N THR A 40 -18.05 7.00 -6.38
CA THR A 40 -16.62 7.03 -6.70
C THR A 40 -16.11 5.64 -7.00
N ALA A 41 -15.17 5.52 -7.93
CA ALA A 41 -14.45 4.29 -8.20
C ALA A 41 -13.00 4.62 -8.49
N LYS A 42 -12.08 3.82 -7.97
CA LYS A 42 -10.64 3.95 -8.17
C LYS A 42 -10.06 2.60 -8.53
N VAL A 43 -9.16 2.58 -9.51
CA VAL A 43 -8.36 1.41 -9.86
C VAL A 43 -6.91 1.85 -9.93
N ARG A 44 -6.03 1.07 -9.34
CA ARG A 44 -4.59 1.30 -9.38
C ARG A 44 -3.87 0.01 -9.78
N TYR A 45 -2.87 0.19 -10.64
CA TYR A 45 -1.94 -0.86 -11.05
C TYR A 45 -0.50 -0.42 -10.77
N VAL A 46 0.30 -1.32 -10.23
CA VAL A 46 1.74 -1.11 -10.00
C VAL A 46 2.51 -2.37 -10.42
N PRO A 47 3.45 -2.27 -11.38
CA PRO A 47 4.28 -3.39 -11.83
C PRO A 47 5.39 -3.70 -10.81
N TRP A 48 5.03 -4.25 -9.67
CA TRP A 48 5.98 -4.61 -8.61
C TRP A 48 6.90 -5.76 -8.99
N SER A 49 6.53 -6.61 -9.94
CA SER A 49 7.38 -7.71 -10.43
C SER A 49 8.68 -7.22 -11.07
N ASP A 50 8.70 -5.98 -11.56
CA ASP A 50 9.88 -5.34 -12.14
C ASP A 50 10.78 -4.64 -11.09
N PHE A 51 10.36 -4.65 -9.82
CA PHE A 51 11.06 -3.97 -8.75
C PHE A 51 11.85 -4.93 -7.87
N ASP A 52 13.14 -4.61 -7.67
CA ASP A 52 13.95 -5.25 -6.66
C ASP A 52 14.93 -4.26 -6.01
N ILE A 53 15.42 -4.62 -4.84
CA ILE A 53 16.50 -3.91 -4.16
C ILE A 53 17.70 -4.83 -4.12
N ARG A 54 18.75 -4.47 -4.88
CA ARG A 54 20.02 -5.21 -5.01
C ARG A 54 21.20 -4.36 -4.58
N PRO A 55 21.52 -4.29 -3.29
CA PRO A 55 22.72 -3.63 -2.83
C PRO A 55 23.95 -4.25 -3.48
N THR A 56 24.86 -3.43 -4.00
CA THR A 56 25.97 -3.89 -4.85
C THR A 56 26.85 -4.93 -4.12
N GLN A 57 27.29 -4.61 -2.90
CA GLN A 57 28.19 -5.50 -2.14
C GLN A 57 27.49 -6.79 -1.72
N TYR A 58 26.21 -6.71 -1.30
CA TYR A 58 25.42 -7.88 -0.95
C TYR A 58 25.22 -8.81 -2.15
N THR A 59 24.89 -8.24 -3.31
CA THR A 59 24.72 -8.99 -4.56
C THR A 59 26.00 -9.69 -4.98
N GLU A 60 27.15 -9.00 -4.96
CA GLU A 60 28.45 -9.58 -5.32
C GLU A 60 28.85 -10.69 -4.36
N THR A 61 28.62 -10.52 -3.07
CA THR A 61 28.92 -11.57 -2.08
C THR A 61 28.04 -12.79 -2.26
N THR A 62 26.75 -12.60 -2.55
CA THR A 62 25.83 -13.72 -2.74
C THR A 62 26.03 -14.46 -4.06
N LYS A 63 26.72 -13.87 -5.05
CA LYS A 63 27.15 -14.56 -6.28
C LYS A 63 28.09 -15.76 -6.02
N LEU A 64 28.79 -15.78 -4.91
CA LEU A 64 29.60 -16.94 -4.53
C LEU A 64 28.80 -18.24 -4.39
N ARG A 65 27.51 -18.12 -4.08
CA ARG A 65 26.60 -19.26 -3.90
C ARG A 65 25.42 -19.26 -4.89
N TYR A 66 24.99 -18.10 -5.34
CA TYR A 66 23.87 -17.90 -6.25
C TYR A 66 24.35 -17.11 -7.49
N PRO A 67 24.41 -17.72 -8.69
CA PRO A 67 25.07 -17.12 -9.86
C PRO A 67 24.57 -15.72 -10.24
N GLN A 68 23.29 -15.41 -9.97
CA GLN A 68 22.67 -14.11 -10.26
C GLN A 68 22.79 -13.11 -9.08
N GLY A 69 23.35 -13.55 -7.94
CA GLY A 69 23.25 -12.83 -6.68
C GLY A 69 21.81 -12.82 -6.15
N LEU A 70 21.64 -12.33 -4.93
CA LEU A 70 20.33 -12.21 -4.32
C LEU A 70 19.90 -10.75 -4.17
N PRO A 71 18.63 -10.41 -4.38
CA PRO A 71 18.05 -9.14 -3.93
C PRO A 71 17.79 -9.20 -2.42
N ILE A 72 17.71 -8.05 -1.75
CA ILE A 72 17.17 -7.98 -0.38
C ILE A 72 15.64 -8.01 -0.42
N ILE A 73 15.04 -7.31 -1.38
CA ILE A 73 13.59 -7.28 -1.61
C ILE A 73 13.34 -7.55 -3.08
N SER A 74 12.36 -8.40 -3.37
CA SER A 74 11.78 -8.58 -4.70
C SER A 74 10.32 -9.00 -4.54
N TYR A 75 9.52 -8.75 -5.57
CA TYR A 75 8.12 -9.13 -5.62
C TYR A 75 7.86 -10.05 -6.81
N ASP A 76 7.00 -11.03 -6.63
CA ASP A 76 6.76 -12.05 -7.65
C ASP A 76 5.61 -11.66 -8.62
N ASN A 77 4.74 -10.74 -8.22
CA ASN A 77 3.58 -10.31 -9.02
C ASN A 77 3.38 -8.80 -8.99
N ASP A 78 2.72 -8.32 -10.02
CA ASP A 78 2.19 -6.96 -10.07
C ASP A 78 1.00 -6.81 -9.14
N GLN A 79 0.77 -5.59 -8.68
CA GLN A 79 -0.28 -5.27 -7.74
C GLN A 79 -1.42 -4.53 -8.42
N TRP A 80 -2.63 -5.00 -8.17
CA TRP A 80 -3.87 -4.34 -8.52
C TRP A 80 -4.64 -3.95 -7.29
N SER A 81 -5.22 -2.78 -7.27
CA SER A 81 -6.17 -2.38 -6.24
C SER A 81 -7.37 -1.67 -6.84
N ALA A 82 -8.52 -1.86 -6.22
CA ALA A 82 -9.77 -1.22 -6.60
C ALA A 82 -10.54 -0.79 -5.36
N GLU A 83 -11.18 0.36 -5.42
CA GLU A 83 -12.07 0.87 -4.37
C GLU A 83 -13.31 1.47 -5.01
N VAL A 84 -14.49 1.15 -4.47
CA VAL A 84 -15.77 1.74 -4.84
C VAL A 84 -16.37 2.39 -3.61
N GLY A 85 -16.78 3.64 -3.73
CA GLY A 85 -17.34 4.43 -2.66
C GLY A 85 -18.66 5.09 -3.02
N LEU A 86 -19.49 5.31 -2.02
CA LEU A 86 -20.74 6.03 -2.11
C LEU A 86 -20.79 7.12 -1.04
N GLY A 87 -21.01 8.35 -1.45
CA GLY A 87 -21.24 9.48 -0.55
C GLY A 87 -22.68 9.98 -0.68
N LYS A 88 -23.32 10.28 0.44
CA LYS A 88 -24.67 10.82 0.45
C LYS A 88 -24.78 12.02 1.39
N ARG A 89 -25.35 13.10 0.89
CA ARG A 89 -25.80 14.21 1.72
C ARG A 89 -27.15 13.85 2.34
N VAL A 90 -27.14 13.63 3.66
CA VAL A 90 -28.33 13.25 4.42
C VAL A 90 -29.14 14.49 4.80
N SER A 91 -28.45 15.62 5.06
CA SER A 91 -29.06 16.90 5.36
C SER A 91 -28.20 18.05 4.83
N ALA A 92 -28.66 19.29 4.99
CA ALA A 92 -27.86 20.46 4.63
C ALA A 92 -26.50 20.56 5.34
N ARG A 93 -26.35 19.91 6.49
CA ARG A 93 -25.15 19.94 7.32
C ARG A 93 -24.41 18.61 7.41
N LEU A 94 -25.06 17.48 7.12
CA LEU A 94 -24.52 16.12 7.29
C LEU A 94 -24.39 15.40 5.97
N ALA A 95 -23.18 14.94 5.69
CA ALA A 95 -22.90 13.98 4.63
C ALA A 95 -22.26 12.72 5.24
N VAL A 96 -22.63 11.56 4.74
CA VAL A 96 -22.06 10.26 5.11
C VAL A 96 -21.47 9.58 3.91
N SER A 97 -20.49 8.71 4.12
CA SER A 97 -19.86 7.95 3.04
C SER A 97 -19.50 6.55 3.49
N GLY A 98 -19.48 5.65 2.52
CA GLY A 98 -18.99 4.29 2.70
C GLY A 98 -18.19 3.88 1.47
N ALA A 99 -17.17 3.07 1.65
CA ALA A 99 -16.36 2.55 0.58
C ALA A 99 -15.92 1.12 0.88
N VAL A 100 -15.83 0.31 -0.17
CA VAL A 100 -15.24 -1.02 -0.12
C VAL A 100 -14.04 -1.07 -1.04
N GLY A 101 -12.96 -1.69 -0.59
CA GLY A 101 -11.71 -1.79 -1.34
C GLY A 101 -11.17 -3.20 -1.37
N TRP A 102 -10.38 -3.45 -2.39
CA TRP A 102 -9.67 -4.69 -2.60
C TRP A 102 -8.27 -4.41 -3.12
N ASP A 103 -7.32 -5.21 -2.69
CA ASP A 103 -5.92 -5.17 -3.13
C ASP A 103 -5.42 -6.60 -3.31
N SER A 104 -4.79 -6.87 -4.46
CA SER A 104 -4.29 -8.21 -4.79
C SER A 104 -3.02 -8.61 -4.03
N GLY A 105 -2.30 -7.62 -3.48
CA GLY A 105 -0.90 -7.79 -3.07
C GLY A 105 0.04 -7.99 -4.26
N ALA A 106 1.32 -8.06 -3.96
CA ALA A 106 2.40 -8.23 -4.95
C ALA A 106 3.01 -9.64 -4.93
N GLY A 107 2.25 -10.64 -4.55
CA GLY A 107 2.63 -12.05 -4.57
C GLY A 107 2.53 -12.77 -3.22
N ASN A 108 2.58 -14.10 -3.28
CA ASN A 108 2.62 -15.00 -2.13
C ASN A 108 3.40 -16.28 -2.52
N PRO A 109 4.53 -16.60 -1.87
CA PRO A 109 5.09 -15.97 -0.66
C PRO A 109 5.55 -14.51 -0.88
N ALA A 110 5.38 -13.69 0.19
CA ALA A 110 5.79 -12.30 0.19
C ALA A 110 7.17 -12.13 0.85
N SER A 111 7.86 -11.01 0.57
CA SER A 111 9.10 -10.69 1.28
C SER A 111 8.88 -10.67 2.79
N SER A 112 9.82 -11.23 3.57
CA SER A 112 9.79 -11.19 5.04
C SER A 112 9.82 -9.76 5.62
N LEU A 113 10.24 -8.78 4.82
CA LEU A 113 10.26 -7.36 5.19
C LEU A 113 8.90 -6.66 4.98
N GLY A 114 7.95 -7.32 4.31
CA GLY A 114 6.60 -6.82 4.11
C GLY A 114 5.65 -7.97 3.79
N PRO A 115 5.33 -8.85 4.77
CA PRO A 115 4.59 -10.10 4.54
C PRO A 115 3.08 -9.83 4.45
N ILE A 116 2.64 -9.11 3.43
CA ILE A 116 1.24 -8.79 3.17
C ILE A 116 0.86 -9.31 1.78
N LYS A 117 -0.20 -10.11 1.74
CA LYS A 117 -0.83 -10.59 0.50
C LYS A 117 -2.18 -9.91 0.31
N GLY A 118 -2.14 -8.66 -0.13
CA GLY A 118 -3.36 -7.90 -0.39
C GLY A 118 -4.30 -7.74 0.82
N TYR A 119 -5.45 -7.15 0.59
CA TYR A 119 -6.47 -6.97 1.63
C TYR A 119 -7.83 -6.66 1.03
N TYR A 120 -8.88 -6.86 1.85
CA TYR A 120 -10.19 -6.23 1.68
C TYR A 120 -10.33 -5.11 2.70
N SER A 121 -11.02 -4.05 2.33
CA SER A 121 -11.27 -2.94 3.25
C SER A 121 -12.71 -2.46 3.21
N LEU A 122 -13.19 -1.99 4.38
CA LEU A 122 -14.46 -1.30 4.54
C LEU A 122 -14.20 0.04 5.22
N GLY A 123 -14.53 1.12 4.55
CA GLY A 123 -14.41 2.47 5.07
C GLY A 123 -15.79 3.09 5.31
N LEU A 124 -15.92 3.83 6.41
CA LEU A 124 -17.11 4.63 6.73
C LEU A 124 -16.64 6.03 7.12
N GLY A 125 -17.41 7.03 6.71
CA GLY A 125 -17.10 8.42 7.02
C GLY A 125 -18.34 9.27 7.20
N ALA A 126 -18.20 10.34 7.96
CA ALA A 126 -19.21 11.37 8.12
C ALA A 126 -18.56 12.74 8.16
N ARG A 127 -19.17 13.72 7.50
CA ARG A 127 -18.80 15.12 7.58
C ARG A 127 -19.98 15.94 8.06
N TYR A 128 -19.76 16.70 9.14
CA TYR A 128 -20.73 17.59 9.71
C TYR A 128 -20.25 19.04 9.60
N ASN A 129 -21.05 19.88 8.96
CA ASN A 129 -20.81 21.32 8.92
C ASN A 129 -21.40 21.94 10.18
N VAL A 130 -20.55 22.23 11.17
CA VAL A 130 -20.93 22.82 12.44
C VAL A 130 -21.46 24.25 12.21
N THR A 131 -20.73 25.01 11.41
CA THR A 131 -21.11 26.32 10.88
C THR A 131 -20.80 26.40 9.39
N PRO A 132 -21.16 27.47 8.65
CA PRO A 132 -20.73 27.63 7.28
C PRO A 132 -19.20 27.63 7.11
N GLU A 133 -18.46 28.04 8.14
CA GLU A 133 -16.99 28.13 8.12
C GLU A 133 -16.31 26.88 8.70
N TRP A 134 -16.95 26.18 9.64
CA TRP A 134 -16.37 25.04 10.34
C TRP A 134 -17.00 23.71 9.95
N SER A 135 -16.16 22.74 9.61
CA SER A 135 -16.59 21.36 9.36
C SER A 135 -15.77 20.36 10.16
N LEU A 136 -16.44 19.35 10.69
CA LEU A 136 -15.87 18.19 11.37
C LEU A 136 -16.07 16.97 10.50
N SER A 137 -15.00 16.25 10.23
CA SER A 137 -15.03 14.96 9.53
C SER A 137 -14.50 13.87 10.44
N LEU A 138 -15.24 12.75 10.46
CA LEU A 138 -14.87 11.53 11.15
C LEU A 138 -14.78 10.41 10.12
N GLY A 139 -13.80 9.54 10.24
CA GLY A 139 -13.67 8.39 9.35
C GLY A 139 -13.03 7.21 10.05
N GLY A 140 -13.43 6.02 9.63
CA GLY A 140 -12.83 4.76 10.06
C GLY A 140 -12.70 3.82 8.89
N LYS A 141 -11.63 3.03 8.86
CA LYS A 141 -11.39 2.00 7.87
C LYS A 141 -10.94 0.72 8.56
N TYR A 142 -11.57 -0.37 8.19
CA TYR A 142 -11.21 -1.72 8.60
C TYR A 142 -10.52 -2.42 7.45
N PHE A 143 -9.47 -3.18 7.74
CA PHE A 143 -8.74 -3.98 6.78
C PHE A 143 -8.73 -5.44 7.22
N LYS A 144 -9.09 -6.31 6.32
CA LYS A 144 -8.86 -7.75 6.42
C LYS A 144 -7.72 -8.11 5.47
N PHE A 145 -6.55 -8.41 6.02
CA PHE A 145 -5.39 -8.80 5.22
C PHE A 145 -5.50 -10.24 4.76
N GLY A 146 -4.97 -10.52 3.56
CA GLY A 146 -4.84 -11.89 3.06
C GLY A 146 -3.77 -12.66 3.81
N ASP A 147 -3.94 -13.98 3.91
CA ASP A 147 -2.94 -14.85 4.50
C ASP A 147 -1.66 -14.82 3.68
N ALA A 148 -0.53 -14.54 4.32
CA ALA A 148 0.75 -14.39 3.67
C ALA A 148 1.79 -15.35 4.25
N GLN A 149 2.62 -15.92 3.36
CA GLN A 149 3.82 -16.64 3.74
C GLN A 149 5.02 -15.72 3.55
N ALA A 150 5.79 -15.50 4.60
CA ALA A 150 7.02 -14.74 4.49
C ALA A 150 8.15 -15.62 3.94
N GLN A 151 8.93 -15.07 3.00
CA GLN A 151 10.11 -15.72 2.45
C GLN A 151 11.34 -14.82 2.54
N LEU A 152 12.49 -15.46 2.67
CA LEU A 152 13.80 -14.83 2.55
C LEU A 152 14.16 -14.57 1.07
N PRO A 153 15.19 -13.78 0.78
CA PRO A 153 15.72 -13.64 -0.58
C PRO A 153 16.17 -14.97 -1.21
N THR A 154 16.47 -15.98 -0.41
CA THR A 154 16.78 -17.37 -0.82
C THR A 154 15.56 -18.17 -1.26
N LYS A 155 14.36 -17.59 -1.16
CA LYS A 155 13.05 -18.22 -1.39
C LYS A 155 12.64 -19.24 -0.31
N ASP A 156 13.40 -19.33 0.79
CA ASP A 156 13.03 -20.15 1.94
C ASP A 156 11.86 -19.49 2.70
N LYS A 157 10.82 -20.27 2.98
CA LYS A 157 9.68 -19.82 3.77
C LYS A 157 10.06 -19.78 5.26
N VAL A 158 9.83 -18.65 5.91
CA VAL A 158 10.26 -18.42 7.30
C VAL A 158 9.11 -18.11 8.25
N GLY A 159 7.89 -17.91 7.76
CA GLY A 159 6.75 -17.64 8.61
C GLY A 159 5.44 -17.61 7.86
N ASN A 160 4.35 -17.79 8.60
CA ASN A 160 2.98 -17.64 8.12
C ASN A 160 2.31 -16.51 8.90
N PHE A 161 1.56 -15.68 8.20
CA PHE A 161 0.78 -14.58 8.73
C PHE A 161 -0.67 -14.79 8.32
N ASP A 162 -1.45 -15.36 9.24
CA ASP A 162 -2.83 -15.76 9.00
C ASP A 162 -3.78 -14.88 9.79
N SER A 163 -4.97 -14.61 9.23
CA SER A 163 -6.07 -13.93 9.91
C SER A 163 -5.73 -12.54 10.46
N ASN A 164 -4.85 -11.81 9.82
CA ASN A 164 -4.48 -10.46 10.24
C ASN A 164 -5.57 -9.45 9.85
N ASP A 165 -5.82 -8.51 10.74
CA ASP A 165 -6.71 -7.37 10.50
C ASP A 165 -6.12 -6.07 11.05
N GLY A 166 -6.69 -4.95 10.62
CA GLY A 166 -6.24 -3.63 11.05
C GLY A 166 -7.37 -2.61 11.01
N TYR A 167 -7.20 -1.57 11.82
CA TYR A 167 -8.14 -0.45 11.91
C TYR A 167 -7.40 0.87 11.74
N ALA A 168 -8.01 1.79 11.01
CA ALA A 168 -7.56 3.18 10.93
C ALA A 168 -8.72 4.09 11.30
N LEU A 169 -8.45 5.06 12.18
CA LEU A 169 -9.42 6.08 12.59
C LEU A 169 -8.84 7.46 12.31
N GLY A 170 -9.66 8.37 11.83
CA GLY A 170 -9.26 9.73 11.51
C GLY A 170 -10.31 10.75 11.91
N VAL A 171 -9.84 11.89 12.39
CA VAL A 171 -10.66 13.07 12.70
C VAL A 171 -10.02 14.26 12.00
N LYS A 172 -10.82 15.06 11.31
CA LYS A 172 -10.38 16.30 10.65
C LYS A 172 -11.31 17.43 11.00
N LEU A 173 -10.75 18.49 11.55
CA LEU A 173 -11.43 19.78 11.72
C LEU A 173 -10.91 20.73 10.64
N ALA A 174 -11.81 21.34 9.88
CA ALA A 174 -11.44 22.28 8.83
C ALA A 174 -12.18 23.62 8.99
N TYR A 175 -11.44 24.71 8.80
CA TYR A 175 -11.95 26.06 8.73
C TYR A 175 -11.83 26.59 7.30
N HIS A 176 -12.91 27.14 6.78
CA HIS A 176 -12.97 27.77 5.47
C HIS A 176 -13.22 29.27 5.66
N ALA A 177 -12.18 30.09 5.45
CA ALA A 177 -12.34 31.54 5.40
C ALA A 177 -13.24 31.92 4.21
N LYS A 178 -14.07 32.96 4.38
CA LYS A 178 -14.86 33.56 3.30
C LYS A 178 -13.97 34.41 2.41
#